data_405fb267d1b00dc302dc14c6bc1cee01
#
_entry.id   405fb267d1b00dc302dc14c6bc1cee01
#
_cell.length_a   1.000
_cell.length_b   1.000
_cell.length_c   1.000
_cell.angle_alpha   90.00
_cell.angle_beta   90.00
_cell.angle_gamma   90.00
#
_symmetry.space_group_name_H-M   'P 1'
#
loop_
_entity.id
_entity.type
_entity.pdbx_description
1 polymer ?
#
loop_
_entity_poly.entity_id
_entity_poly.type
_entity_poly.pdbx_seq_one_letter_code
_entity_poly.pdbx_strand_id
1 'polypeptide(L)'
;MLDKIQIKVCGITDINQALALEALGVDYIGFIFYAPSKRNVLNSLQLTALKKFTPAHAKKVGVFVNESIESIVNTVVAAGLDMVQLHGDEDALYFTLLKSKFNELVQEKTTINNKNIEVIKVFRVGDRMPNLTPFENIADYYLFDTDSKMYGGTGAHFNWELLKGNTIGKPYFLSGGIGPNDMGGIEVMKQTKAGKDLLALDINSQFETAPGIKNIEKIKSFIDALI
;
A
#
# COMPACT_ATOMS: atom_id res chain seq x y z
N MET A 1 23.32 7.18 -7.03
CA MET A 1 23.01 5.96 -6.24
C MET A 1 21.53 5.70 -6.46
N LEU A 2 21.13 4.48 -6.83
CA LEU A 2 19.72 4.11 -6.81
C LEU A 2 19.32 4.13 -5.32
N ASP A 3 18.31 4.93 -4.98
CA ASP A 3 17.83 4.98 -3.61
C ASP A 3 17.38 3.58 -3.18
N LYS A 4 17.53 3.26 -1.90
CA LYS A 4 17.13 1.98 -1.33
C LYS A 4 15.62 1.78 -1.61
N ILE A 5 15.25 0.65 -2.21
CA ILE A 5 13.83 0.29 -2.37
C ILE A 5 13.18 0.20 -0.98
N GLN A 6 12.06 0.89 -0.84
CA GLN A 6 11.25 0.87 0.38
C GLN A 6 10.38 -0.38 0.45
N ILE A 7 9.93 -0.74 1.65
CA ILE A 7 9.09 -1.91 1.90
C ILE A 7 7.77 -1.50 2.53
N LYS A 8 6.68 -1.97 1.91
CA LYS A 8 5.34 -1.94 2.48
C LYS A 8 4.93 -3.36 2.88
N VAL A 9 4.46 -3.54 4.10
CA VAL A 9 3.86 -4.79 4.56
C VAL A 9 2.37 -4.57 4.79
N CYS A 10 1.53 -5.23 3.99
CA CYS A 10 0.09 -5.01 3.97
C CYS A 10 -0.68 -6.11 4.71
N GLY A 11 -1.88 -5.78 5.21
CA GLY A 11 -2.80 -6.75 5.83
C GLY A 11 -2.45 -7.09 7.28
N ILE A 12 -1.95 -6.11 8.03
CA ILE A 12 -1.64 -6.26 9.45
C ILE A 12 -2.93 -6.21 10.27
N THR A 13 -3.06 -7.16 11.20
CA THR A 13 -4.22 -7.32 12.10
C THR A 13 -3.86 -7.37 13.58
N ASP A 14 -2.57 -7.19 13.93
CA ASP A 14 -2.05 -7.21 15.29
C ASP A 14 -1.01 -6.11 15.47
N ILE A 15 -1.14 -5.32 16.55
CA ILE A 15 -0.23 -4.22 16.89
C ILE A 15 1.17 -4.72 17.22
N ASN A 16 1.33 -5.90 17.82
CA ASN A 16 2.67 -6.44 18.11
C ASN A 16 3.42 -6.77 16.81
N GLN A 17 2.72 -7.23 15.78
CA GLN A 17 3.32 -7.42 14.45
C GLN A 17 3.70 -6.07 13.83
N ALA A 18 2.85 -5.05 13.97
CA ALA A 18 3.17 -3.70 13.49
C ALA A 18 4.44 -3.13 14.16
N LEU A 19 4.57 -3.31 15.48
CA LEU A 19 5.77 -2.91 16.23
C LEU A 19 7.03 -3.68 15.79
N ALA A 20 6.90 -4.99 15.56
CA ALA A 20 8.01 -5.80 15.06
C ALA A 20 8.47 -5.36 13.66
N LEU A 21 7.54 -5.02 12.77
CA LEU A 21 7.84 -4.51 11.44
C LEU A 21 8.51 -3.13 11.47
N GLU A 22 8.04 -2.24 12.34
CA GLU A 22 8.68 -0.95 12.59
C GLU A 22 10.14 -1.12 13.04
N ALA A 23 10.39 -2.08 13.96
CA ALA A 23 11.73 -2.40 14.43
C ALA A 23 12.64 -2.98 13.33
N LEU A 24 12.09 -3.60 12.29
CA LEU A 24 12.82 -4.06 11.10
C LEU A 24 13.09 -2.94 10.08
N GLY A 25 12.59 -1.73 10.30
CA GLY A 25 12.76 -0.60 9.39
C GLY A 25 11.87 -0.67 8.16
N VAL A 26 10.67 -1.27 8.27
CA VAL A 26 9.64 -1.25 7.24
C VAL A 26 9.11 0.17 7.07
N ASP A 27 8.96 0.65 5.82
CA ASP A 27 8.60 2.03 5.52
C ASP A 27 7.08 2.29 5.57
N TYR A 28 6.26 1.26 5.26
CA TYR A 28 4.80 1.36 5.23
C TYR A 28 4.15 0.15 5.87
N ILE A 29 3.17 0.38 6.74
CA ILE A 29 2.38 -0.65 7.41
C ILE A 29 0.92 -0.51 6.98
N GLY A 30 0.41 -1.51 6.24
CA GLY A 30 -0.93 -1.50 5.64
C GLY A 30 -1.98 -2.19 6.51
N PHE A 31 -3.07 -1.49 6.78
CA PHE A 31 -4.26 -1.96 7.49
C PHE A 31 -5.44 -2.00 6.54
N ILE A 32 -6.08 -3.15 6.35
CA ILE A 32 -7.17 -3.33 5.40
C ILE A 32 -8.52 -3.06 6.08
N PHE A 33 -9.26 -2.09 5.58
CA PHE A 33 -10.62 -1.72 6.02
C PHE A 33 -11.65 -2.16 4.96
N TYR A 34 -11.70 -3.47 4.70
CA TYR A 34 -12.63 -4.08 3.76
C TYR A 34 -13.25 -5.30 4.39
N ALA A 35 -14.56 -5.22 4.72
CA ALA A 35 -15.26 -6.24 5.51
C ALA A 35 -15.16 -7.68 4.95
N PRO A 36 -15.22 -7.91 3.61
CA PRO A 36 -15.05 -9.26 3.07
C PRO A 36 -13.64 -9.82 3.16
N SER A 37 -12.63 -9.00 3.47
CA SER A 37 -11.24 -9.45 3.57
C SER A 37 -11.02 -10.29 4.83
N LYS A 38 -10.35 -11.45 4.70
CA LYS A 38 -9.86 -12.22 5.84
C LYS A 38 -8.83 -11.45 6.68
N ARG A 39 -8.29 -10.35 6.14
CA ARG A 39 -7.31 -9.45 6.77
C ARG A 39 -7.94 -8.12 7.17
N ASN A 40 -9.28 -8.07 7.30
CA ASN A 40 -9.93 -6.85 7.78
C ASN A 40 -9.47 -6.57 9.20
N VAL A 41 -8.82 -5.43 9.39
CA VAL A 41 -8.23 -5.03 10.67
C VAL A 41 -9.27 -4.88 11.77
N LEU A 42 -10.50 -4.48 11.42
CA LEU A 42 -11.59 -4.29 12.40
C LEU A 42 -12.12 -5.59 13.00
N ASN A 43 -11.75 -6.75 12.43
CA ASN A 43 -12.06 -8.05 13.05
C ASN A 43 -11.20 -8.33 14.30
N SER A 44 -10.08 -7.61 14.48
CA SER A 44 -9.09 -7.88 15.53
C SER A 44 -8.71 -6.65 16.33
N LEU A 45 -8.78 -5.44 15.74
CA LEU A 45 -8.33 -4.20 16.35
C LEU A 45 -9.41 -3.12 16.31
N GLN A 46 -9.45 -2.30 17.36
CA GLN A 46 -10.24 -1.07 17.38
C GLN A 46 -9.44 0.09 16.77
N LEU A 47 -10.13 1.08 16.19
CA LEU A 47 -9.51 2.29 15.63
C LEU A 47 -8.68 3.06 16.68
N THR A 48 -9.09 3.04 17.94
CA THR A 48 -8.35 3.65 19.05
C THR A 48 -6.99 2.99 19.30
N ALA A 49 -6.87 1.68 19.09
CA ALA A 49 -5.59 0.98 19.19
C ALA A 49 -4.66 1.39 18.03
N LEU A 50 -5.19 1.50 16.82
CA LEU A 50 -4.45 2.01 15.66
C LEU A 50 -4.01 3.47 15.87
N LYS A 51 -4.85 4.31 16.47
CA LYS A 51 -4.52 5.70 16.78
C LYS A 51 -3.37 5.81 17.78
N LYS A 52 -3.33 4.92 18.78
CA LYS A 52 -2.25 4.88 19.80
C LYS A 52 -0.93 4.34 19.23
N PHE A 53 -0.98 3.54 18.17
CA PHE A 53 0.21 3.10 17.47
C PHE A 53 0.75 4.26 16.63
N THR A 54 1.84 4.87 17.09
CA THR A 54 2.52 6.01 16.46
C THR A 54 3.94 5.59 16.07
N PRO A 55 4.12 4.97 14.89
CA PRO A 55 5.45 4.57 14.45
C PRO A 55 6.37 5.78 14.27
N ALA A 56 7.66 5.60 14.52
CA ALA A 56 8.66 6.66 14.39
C ALA A 56 9.08 6.89 12.93
N HIS A 57 9.06 5.82 12.12
CA HIS A 57 9.54 5.82 10.73
C HIS A 57 8.46 5.40 9.74
N ALA A 58 7.75 4.32 10.01
CA ALA A 58 6.77 3.79 9.07
C ALA A 58 5.54 4.69 8.94
N LYS A 59 4.99 4.78 7.72
CA LYS A 59 3.68 5.39 7.48
C LYS A 59 2.56 4.34 7.65
N LYS A 60 1.47 4.73 8.32
CA LYS A 60 0.25 3.93 8.42
C LYS A 60 -0.61 4.11 7.18
N VAL A 61 -0.83 3.02 6.43
CA VAL A 61 -1.62 3.02 5.19
C VAL A 61 -2.95 2.33 5.41
N GLY A 62 -4.06 3.04 5.27
CA GLY A 62 -5.39 2.43 5.25
C GLY A 62 -5.76 1.97 3.85
N VAL A 63 -6.16 0.70 3.69
CA VAL A 63 -6.57 0.12 2.40
C VAL A 63 -8.08 -0.01 2.38
N PHE A 64 -8.71 0.60 1.37
CA PHE A 64 -10.16 0.65 1.18
C PHE A 64 -10.56 0.12 -0.20
N VAL A 65 -11.77 -0.42 -0.32
CA VAL A 65 -12.33 -0.96 -1.55
C VAL A 65 -13.76 -0.45 -1.70
N ASN A 66 -14.00 0.45 -2.64
CA ASN A 66 -15.32 1.03 -2.95
C ASN A 66 -16.05 1.56 -1.71
N GLU A 67 -15.32 2.13 -0.76
CA GLU A 67 -15.88 2.66 0.49
C GLU A 67 -16.40 4.09 0.28
N SER A 68 -17.29 4.59 1.12
CA SER A 68 -17.74 5.97 1.06
C SER A 68 -16.65 6.96 1.48
N ILE A 69 -16.60 8.15 0.87
CA ILE A 69 -15.64 9.20 1.23
C ILE A 69 -15.76 9.56 2.71
N GLU A 70 -16.96 9.66 3.25
CA GLU A 70 -17.20 9.97 4.64
C GLU A 70 -16.61 8.90 5.57
N SER A 71 -16.81 7.62 5.27
CA SER A 71 -16.26 6.51 6.05
C SER A 71 -14.73 6.53 6.03
N ILE A 72 -14.10 6.78 4.85
CA ILE A 72 -12.64 6.91 4.74
C ILE A 72 -12.13 8.07 5.60
N VAL A 73 -12.73 9.25 5.48
CA VAL A 73 -12.35 10.45 6.23
C VAL A 73 -12.44 10.20 7.75
N ASN A 74 -13.56 9.63 8.21
CA ASN A 74 -13.75 9.29 9.62
C ASN A 74 -12.70 8.27 10.11
N THR A 75 -12.38 7.27 9.29
CA THR A 75 -11.38 6.24 9.63
C THR A 75 -9.98 6.82 9.69
N VAL A 76 -9.61 7.70 8.76
CA VAL A 76 -8.31 8.40 8.75
C VAL A 76 -8.09 9.13 10.07
N VAL A 77 -9.08 9.92 10.53
CA VAL A 77 -8.99 10.68 11.77
C VAL A 77 -8.99 9.75 12.99
N ALA A 78 -9.87 8.75 13.01
CA ALA A 78 -10.05 7.85 14.16
C ALA A 78 -8.89 6.89 14.36
N ALA A 79 -8.24 6.41 13.27
CA ALA A 79 -7.08 5.52 13.31
C ALA A 79 -5.74 6.27 13.24
N GLY A 80 -5.77 7.55 12.87
CA GLY A 80 -4.55 8.35 12.65
C GLY A 80 -3.70 7.83 11.51
N LEU A 81 -4.32 7.61 10.34
CA LEU A 81 -3.63 7.15 9.14
C LEU A 81 -2.82 8.27 8.49
N ASP A 82 -1.70 7.93 7.87
CA ASP A 82 -0.85 8.85 7.11
C ASP A 82 -1.18 8.83 5.63
N MET A 83 -1.67 7.67 5.13
CA MET A 83 -1.96 7.45 3.72
C MET A 83 -3.23 6.62 3.54
N VAL A 84 -3.86 6.79 2.39
CA VAL A 84 -5.01 6.00 1.94
C VAL A 84 -4.66 5.29 0.63
N GLN A 85 -4.91 3.99 0.56
CA GLN A 85 -4.81 3.18 -0.64
C GLN A 85 -6.20 2.81 -1.13
N LEU A 86 -6.58 3.27 -2.33
CA LEU A 86 -7.85 2.96 -2.98
C LEU A 86 -7.65 1.75 -3.90
N HIS A 87 -8.21 0.61 -3.47
CA HIS A 87 -8.00 -0.70 -4.10
C HIS A 87 -9.23 -1.21 -4.86
N GLY A 88 -10.27 -0.40 -4.93
CA GLY A 88 -11.49 -0.69 -5.66
C GLY A 88 -11.51 -0.08 -7.07
N ASP A 89 -12.72 0.23 -7.51
CA ASP A 89 -12.99 0.80 -8.84
C ASP A 89 -13.20 2.32 -8.80
N GLU A 90 -12.66 2.98 -7.73
CA GLU A 90 -12.80 4.41 -7.54
C GLU A 90 -12.24 5.18 -8.75
N ASP A 91 -13.07 6.04 -9.34
CA ASP A 91 -12.73 6.84 -10.51
C ASP A 91 -12.00 8.14 -10.14
N ALA A 92 -11.63 8.93 -11.16
CA ALA A 92 -10.90 10.18 -10.98
C ALA A 92 -11.73 11.26 -10.26
N LEU A 93 -13.07 11.26 -10.44
CA LEU A 93 -13.94 12.19 -9.73
C LEU A 93 -13.99 11.86 -8.23
N TYR A 94 -14.18 10.60 -7.89
CA TYR A 94 -14.12 10.14 -6.50
C TYR A 94 -12.79 10.54 -5.84
N PHE A 95 -11.69 10.32 -6.55
CA PHE A 95 -10.34 10.67 -6.08
C PHE A 95 -10.19 12.16 -5.78
N THR A 96 -10.67 13.01 -6.69
CA THR A 96 -10.65 14.47 -6.55
C THR A 96 -11.47 14.94 -5.34
N LEU A 97 -12.67 14.38 -5.16
CA LEU A 97 -13.54 14.70 -4.02
C LEU A 97 -12.93 14.26 -2.69
N LEU A 98 -12.33 13.07 -2.62
CA LEU A 98 -11.64 12.59 -1.43
C LEU A 98 -10.47 13.49 -1.05
N LYS A 99 -9.63 13.88 -2.02
CA LYS A 99 -8.50 14.81 -1.75
C LYS A 99 -8.97 16.19 -1.31
N SER A 100 -10.09 16.68 -1.83
CA SER A 100 -10.70 17.92 -1.33
C SER A 100 -11.06 17.81 0.15
N LYS A 101 -11.66 16.70 0.57
CA LYS A 101 -11.98 16.44 1.98
C LYS A 101 -10.72 16.34 2.87
N PHE A 102 -9.65 15.73 2.40
CA PHE A 102 -8.39 15.72 3.14
C PHE A 102 -7.77 17.10 3.28
N ASN A 103 -7.87 17.97 2.28
CA ASN A 103 -7.43 19.35 2.38
C ASN A 103 -8.24 20.13 3.42
N GLU A 104 -9.56 19.91 3.51
CA GLU A 104 -10.41 20.50 4.57
C GLU A 104 -9.93 20.07 5.96
N LEU A 105 -9.65 18.77 6.19
CA LEU A 105 -9.12 18.25 7.46
C LEU A 105 -7.80 18.91 7.87
N VAL A 106 -6.91 19.17 6.90
CA VAL A 106 -5.63 19.85 7.18
C VAL A 106 -5.86 21.30 7.61
N GLN A 107 -6.76 22.01 6.92
CA GLN A 107 -7.11 23.41 7.25
C GLN A 107 -7.75 23.50 8.65
N GLU A 108 -8.60 22.54 9.02
CA GLU A 108 -9.23 22.45 10.33
C GLU A 108 -8.30 21.93 11.44
N LYS A 109 -7.06 21.55 11.11
CA LYS A 109 -6.06 20.96 12.02
C LYS A 109 -6.55 19.69 12.71
N THR A 110 -7.39 18.92 12.04
CA THR A 110 -8.00 17.69 12.56
C THR A 110 -7.18 16.43 12.30
N THR A 111 -6.19 16.51 11.39
CA THR A 111 -5.24 15.41 11.12
C THR A 111 -4.11 15.38 12.16
N ILE A 112 -3.53 14.21 12.38
CA ILE A 112 -2.35 14.07 13.24
C ILE A 112 -1.19 14.86 12.62
N ASN A 113 -0.56 15.72 13.41
CA ASN A 113 0.56 16.58 13.01
C ASN A 113 0.25 17.55 11.86
N ASN A 114 -1.00 17.85 11.56
CA ASN A 114 -1.43 18.69 10.44
C ASN A 114 -0.81 18.29 9.08
N LYS A 115 -0.54 16.98 8.89
CA LYS A 115 0.02 16.45 7.65
C LYS A 115 -1.07 16.22 6.61
N ASN A 116 -0.72 16.47 5.36
CA ASN A 116 -1.55 16.06 4.23
C ASN A 116 -1.65 14.54 4.17
N ILE A 117 -2.84 14.00 3.85
CA ILE A 117 -3.06 12.57 3.65
C ILE A 117 -2.74 12.24 2.19
N GLU A 118 -1.72 11.42 1.98
CA GLU A 118 -1.31 10.99 0.65
C GLU A 118 -2.21 9.83 0.17
N VAL A 119 -2.49 9.79 -1.14
CA VAL A 119 -3.41 8.82 -1.71
C VAL A 119 -2.74 7.99 -2.80
N ILE A 120 -2.80 6.66 -2.63
CA ILE A 120 -2.29 5.66 -3.57
C ILE A 120 -3.45 5.18 -4.46
N LYS A 121 -3.33 5.31 -5.78
CA LYS A 121 -4.24 4.65 -6.73
C LYS A 121 -3.72 3.26 -7.08
N VAL A 122 -4.54 2.25 -6.83
CA VAL A 122 -4.23 0.88 -7.26
C VAL A 122 -4.70 0.67 -8.69
N PHE A 123 -3.83 0.08 -9.49
CA PHE A 123 -4.14 -0.43 -10.83
C PHE A 123 -3.98 -1.94 -10.83
N ARG A 124 -5.06 -2.64 -11.16
CA ARG A 124 -5.02 -4.08 -11.41
C ARG A 124 -4.50 -4.33 -12.82
N VAL A 125 -3.41 -5.08 -12.92
CA VAL A 125 -2.72 -5.37 -14.17
C VAL A 125 -3.03 -6.80 -14.60
N GLY A 126 -3.72 -6.94 -15.72
CA GLY A 126 -3.97 -8.21 -16.39
C GLY A 126 -3.01 -8.39 -17.59
N ASP A 127 -3.57 -8.49 -18.79
CA ASP A 127 -2.81 -8.73 -20.02
C ASP A 127 -2.27 -7.45 -20.69
N ARG A 128 -2.62 -6.27 -20.18
CA ARG A 128 -2.22 -4.97 -20.73
C ARG A 128 -2.04 -3.92 -19.65
N MET A 129 -1.27 -2.88 -19.99
CA MET A 129 -1.12 -1.71 -19.12
C MET A 129 -2.45 -0.99 -18.93
N PRO A 130 -2.79 -0.62 -17.69
CA PRO A 130 -3.95 0.22 -17.41
C PRO A 130 -3.76 1.65 -17.93
N ASN A 131 -4.86 2.37 -18.13
CA ASN A 131 -4.80 3.79 -18.47
C ASN A 131 -4.52 4.63 -17.19
N LEU A 132 -3.34 5.23 -17.11
CA LEU A 132 -2.89 6.04 -15.97
C LEU A 132 -3.36 7.50 -16.07
N THR A 133 -3.65 7.98 -17.29
CA THR A 133 -3.90 9.40 -17.59
C THR A 133 -4.93 10.09 -16.69
N PRO A 134 -6.07 9.47 -16.33
CA PRO A 134 -7.05 10.13 -15.45
C PRO A 134 -6.51 10.47 -14.05
N PHE A 135 -5.41 9.83 -13.63
CA PHE A 135 -4.87 9.95 -12.27
C PHE A 135 -3.51 10.67 -12.20
N GLU A 136 -2.93 11.06 -13.34
CA GLU A 136 -1.58 11.65 -13.40
C GLU A 136 -1.41 12.87 -12.49
N ASN A 137 -2.43 13.74 -12.41
CA ASN A 137 -2.36 14.99 -11.66
C ASN A 137 -3.04 14.93 -10.28
N ILE A 138 -3.68 13.81 -9.92
CA ILE A 138 -4.47 13.71 -8.70
C ILE A 138 -3.99 12.65 -7.70
N ALA A 139 -3.42 11.53 -8.16
CA ALA A 139 -2.82 10.55 -7.27
C ALA A 139 -1.42 10.99 -6.82
N ASP A 140 -1.05 10.69 -5.58
CA ASP A 140 0.30 10.95 -5.09
C ASP A 140 1.23 9.79 -5.48
N TYR A 141 0.71 8.57 -5.44
CA TYR A 141 1.42 7.35 -5.81
C TYR A 141 0.53 6.41 -6.62
N TYR A 142 1.17 5.53 -7.38
CA TYR A 142 0.52 4.38 -7.99
C TYR A 142 0.87 3.10 -7.23
N LEU A 143 0.04 2.08 -7.36
CA LEU A 143 0.36 0.72 -6.98
C LEU A 143 -0.12 -0.20 -8.09
N PHE A 144 0.77 -1.07 -8.58
CA PHE A 144 0.43 -2.09 -9.57
C PHE A 144 0.28 -3.44 -8.88
N ASP A 145 -0.91 -4.02 -8.97
CA ASP A 145 -1.24 -5.32 -8.39
C ASP A 145 -1.75 -6.28 -9.47
N THR A 146 -1.73 -7.57 -9.21
CA THR A 146 -2.25 -8.59 -10.12
C THR A 146 -3.77 -8.46 -10.26
N ASP A 147 -4.26 -8.47 -11.51
CA ASP A 147 -5.69 -8.58 -11.77
C ASP A 147 -6.18 -9.97 -11.37
N SER A 148 -6.81 -10.07 -10.22
CA SER A 148 -7.49 -11.26 -9.75
C SER A 148 -8.98 -10.96 -9.65
N LYS A 149 -9.83 -11.91 -10.04
CA LYS A 149 -11.30 -11.77 -9.93
C LYS A 149 -11.79 -11.57 -8.48
N MET A 150 -10.91 -11.75 -7.50
CA MET A 150 -11.16 -11.50 -6.08
C MET A 150 -10.20 -10.43 -5.56
N TYR A 151 -10.70 -9.42 -4.87
CA TYR A 151 -9.91 -8.38 -4.24
C TYR A 151 -8.91 -8.97 -3.23
N GLY A 152 -7.63 -8.98 -3.59
CA GLY A 152 -6.49 -9.27 -2.72
C GLY A 152 -6.05 -10.73 -2.59
N GLY A 153 -4.74 -10.92 -2.59
CA GLY A 153 -4.06 -12.04 -1.96
C GLY A 153 -4.08 -13.41 -2.63
N THR A 154 -4.15 -13.49 -3.97
CA THR A 154 -4.07 -14.79 -4.67
C THR A 154 -2.66 -15.39 -4.70
N GLY A 155 -1.61 -14.58 -4.44
CA GLY A 155 -0.22 -15.01 -4.52
C GLY A 155 0.29 -15.23 -5.94
N ALA A 156 -0.52 -14.91 -6.97
CA ALA A 156 -0.09 -14.96 -8.35
C ALA A 156 0.54 -13.63 -8.78
N HIS A 157 1.52 -13.69 -9.69
CA HIS A 157 2.14 -12.50 -10.28
C HIS A 157 1.42 -12.12 -11.57
N PHE A 158 1.27 -10.81 -11.82
CA PHE A 158 1.07 -10.34 -13.18
C PHE A 158 2.41 -10.32 -13.92
N ASN A 159 2.34 -10.27 -15.24
CA ASN A 159 3.55 -10.19 -16.05
C ASN A 159 4.22 -8.80 -15.92
N TRP A 160 5.26 -8.68 -15.09
CA TRP A 160 6.03 -7.44 -14.89
C TRP A 160 6.66 -6.89 -16.17
N GLU A 161 6.79 -7.70 -17.23
CA GLU A 161 7.26 -7.24 -18.57
C GLU A 161 6.39 -6.11 -19.11
N LEU A 162 5.09 -6.09 -18.74
CA LEU A 162 4.17 -5.02 -19.12
C LEU A 162 4.59 -3.64 -18.59
N LEU A 163 5.26 -3.59 -17.44
CA LEU A 163 5.76 -2.34 -16.86
C LEU A 163 7.09 -1.91 -17.46
N LYS A 164 8.01 -2.86 -17.72
CA LYS A 164 9.44 -2.61 -17.98
C LYS A 164 9.71 -1.59 -19.09
N GLY A 165 8.96 -1.64 -20.19
CA GLY A 165 9.11 -0.75 -21.34
C GLY A 165 8.55 0.66 -21.16
N ASN A 166 7.78 0.89 -20.12
CA ASN A 166 7.03 2.11 -19.89
C ASN A 166 7.74 3.08 -18.94
N THR A 167 7.56 4.37 -19.15
CA THR A 167 7.83 5.40 -18.15
C THR A 167 6.55 5.59 -17.36
N ILE A 168 6.59 5.40 -16.05
CA ILE A 168 5.42 5.52 -15.19
C ILE A 168 5.15 6.98 -14.85
N GLY A 169 6.21 7.79 -14.69
CA GLY A 169 6.13 9.24 -14.44
C GLY A 169 5.66 9.62 -13.04
N LYS A 170 5.51 8.65 -12.16
CA LYS A 170 5.09 8.82 -10.77
C LYS A 170 5.66 7.71 -9.90
N PRO A 171 6.11 8.01 -8.65
CA PRO A 171 6.55 6.96 -7.74
C PRO A 171 5.47 5.89 -7.54
N TYR A 172 5.87 4.62 -7.58
CA TYR A 172 4.90 3.55 -7.46
C TYR A 172 5.36 2.39 -6.58
N PHE A 173 4.37 1.67 -6.08
CA PHE A 173 4.52 0.42 -5.35
C PHE A 173 4.32 -0.75 -6.32
N LEU A 174 5.24 -1.70 -6.31
CA LEU A 174 5.08 -2.97 -7.01
C LEU A 174 4.46 -3.98 -6.04
N SER A 175 3.34 -4.58 -6.44
CA SER A 175 2.60 -5.58 -5.68
C SER A 175 2.31 -6.81 -6.54
N GLY A 176 1.42 -7.69 -6.09
CA GLY A 176 0.98 -8.86 -6.84
C GLY A 176 1.83 -10.09 -6.59
N GLY A 177 1.67 -10.70 -5.41
CA GLY A 177 2.24 -12.00 -5.09
C GLY A 177 3.74 -12.02 -4.79
N ILE A 178 4.39 -10.87 -4.62
CA ILE A 178 5.82 -10.78 -4.31
C ILE A 178 6.18 -11.69 -3.14
N GLY A 179 7.19 -12.52 -3.34
CA GLY A 179 7.72 -13.46 -2.36
C GLY A 179 9.25 -13.53 -2.33
N PRO A 180 9.83 -14.37 -1.47
CA PRO A 180 11.29 -14.46 -1.32
C PRO A 180 12.03 -14.87 -2.60
N ASN A 181 11.36 -15.54 -3.52
CA ASN A 181 11.98 -16.04 -4.76
C ASN A 181 12.03 -14.99 -5.88
N ASP A 182 11.50 -13.78 -5.66
CA ASP A 182 11.37 -12.76 -6.69
C ASP A 182 12.56 -11.79 -6.79
N MET A 183 13.59 -11.99 -5.95
CA MET A 183 14.76 -11.12 -5.90
C MET A 183 15.37 -10.85 -7.28
N GLY A 184 15.56 -11.91 -8.10
CA GLY A 184 16.09 -11.75 -9.45
C GLY A 184 15.21 -10.91 -10.36
N GLY A 185 13.88 -11.07 -10.28
CA GLY A 185 12.91 -10.27 -11.03
C GLY A 185 12.89 -8.80 -10.59
N ILE A 186 13.01 -8.55 -9.28
CA ILE A 186 13.10 -7.21 -8.70
C ILE A 186 14.36 -6.49 -9.18
N GLU A 187 15.53 -7.15 -9.15
CA GLU A 187 16.78 -6.58 -9.64
C GLU A 187 16.72 -6.25 -11.14
N VAL A 188 16.10 -7.11 -11.94
CA VAL A 188 15.85 -6.81 -13.35
C VAL A 188 14.91 -5.62 -13.51
N MET A 189 13.82 -5.52 -12.71
CA MET A 189 12.88 -4.40 -12.75
C MET A 189 13.59 -3.06 -12.47
N LYS A 190 14.47 -3.00 -11.48
CA LYS A 190 15.25 -1.80 -11.11
C LYS A 190 16.03 -1.22 -12.30
N GLN A 191 16.48 -2.06 -13.23
CA GLN A 191 17.28 -1.64 -14.41
C GLN A 191 16.41 -1.17 -15.60
N THR A 192 15.10 -1.20 -15.47
CA THR A 192 14.17 -0.84 -16.56
C THR A 192 13.80 0.64 -16.53
N LYS A 193 13.03 1.10 -17.54
CA LYS A 193 12.46 2.45 -17.53
C LYS A 193 11.51 2.65 -16.36
N ALA A 194 10.63 1.68 -16.12
CA ALA A 194 9.71 1.71 -14.97
C ALA A 194 10.45 1.68 -13.63
N GLY A 195 11.58 0.99 -13.56
CA GLY A 195 12.39 0.88 -12.35
C GLY A 195 12.89 2.21 -11.80
N LYS A 196 12.97 3.26 -12.63
CA LYS A 196 13.34 4.61 -12.18
C LYS A 196 12.31 5.23 -11.23
N ASP A 197 11.06 4.84 -11.39
CA ASP A 197 9.93 5.34 -10.59
C ASP A 197 9.51 4.33 -9.51
N LEU A 198 10.17 3.15 -9.42
CA LEU A 198 9.89 2.13 -8.41
C LEU A 198 10.31 2.63 -7.02
N LEU A 199 9.32 2.94 -6.19
CA LEU A 199 9.51 3.44 -4.84
C LEU A 199 9.60 2.30 -3.83
N ALA A 200 8.65 1.37 -3.87
CA ALA A 200 8.50 0.35 -2.84
C ALA A 200 7.97 -0.98 -3.38
N LEU A 201 8.26 -2.05 -2.64
CA LEU A 201 7.63 -3.35 -2.80
C LEU A 201 6.51 -3.50 -1.78
N ASP A 202 5.31 -3.88 -2.24
CA ASP A 202 4.16 -4.17 -1.38
C ASP A 202 4.01 -5.67 -1.19
N ILE A 203 4.39 -6.17 -0.03
CA ILE A 203 4.36 -7.60 0.32
C ILE A 203 3.19 -7.92 1.25
N ASN A 204 2.59 -9.10 1.08
CA ASN A 204 1.44 -9.53 1.87
C ASN A 204 1.41 -11.05 2.07
N SER A 205 0.62 -11.78 1.29
CA SER A 205 0.25 -13.19 1.53
C SER A 205 1.42 -14.17 1.49
N GLN A 206 2.44 -13.92 0.66
CA GLN A 206 3.63 -14.79 0.59
C GLN A 206 4.50 -14.74 1.86
N PHE A 207 4.25 -13.79 2.75
CA PHE A 207 4.95 -13.60 4.02
C PHE A 207 4.05 -13.87 5.23
N GLU A 208 3.03 -14.69 5.07
CA GLU A 208 2.10 -15.07 6.13
C GLU A 208 2.24 -16.53 6.52
N THR A 209 1.92 -16.84 7.78
CA THR A 209 1.67 -18.19 8.29
C THR A 209 0.19 -18.54 8.24
N ALA A 210 -0.67 -17.55 8.38
CA ALA A 210 -2.11 -17.58 8.18
C ALA A 210 -2.59 -16.16 7.76
N PRO A 211 -3.77 -16.01 7.13
CA PRO A 211 -4.26 -14.70 6.71
C PRO A 211 -4.26 -13.68 7.86
N GLY A 212 -3.50 -12.60 7.71
CA GLY A 212 -3.30 -11.55 8.72
C GLY A 212 -2.21 -11.84 9.75
N ILE A 213 -1.55 -13.01 9.72
CA ILE A 213 -0.46 -13.38 10.63
C ILE A 213 0.86 -13.43 9.85
N LYS A 214 1.70 -12.41 10.01
CA LYS A 214 2.99 -12.31 9.30
C LYS A 214 4.07 -13.20 9.90
N ASN A 215 4.87 -13.78 9.03
CA ASN A 215 6.12 -14.43 9.40
C ASN A 215 7.23 -13.38 9.42
N ILE A 216 7.52 -12.85 10.60
CA ILE A 216 8.47 -11.74 10.81
C ILE A 216 9.89 -12.12 10.39
N GLU A 217 10.32 -13.36 10.68
CA GLU A 217 11.65 -13.85 10.29
C GLU A 217 11.81 -13.95 8.76
N LYS A 218 10.75 -14.38 8.08
CA LYS A 218 10.74 -14.44 6.61
C LYS A 218 10.81 -13.04 5.99
N ILE A 219 10.12 -12.06 6.58
CA ILE A 219 10.18 -10.67 6.15
C ILE A 219 11.58 -10.11 6.39
N LYS A 220 12.15 -10.36 7.58
CA LYS A 220 13.51 -9.93 7.92
C LYS A 220 14.50 -10.44 6.89
N SER A 221 14.51 -11.76 6.63
CA SER A 221 15.43 -12.38 5.66
C SER A 221 15.28 -11.78 4.26
N PHE A 222 14.05 -11.42 3.85
CA PHE A 222 13.79 -10.78 2.56
C PHE A 222 14.35 -9.35 2.53
N ILE A 223 14.16 -8.56 3.59
CA ILE A 223 14.71 -7.21 3.70
C ILE A 223 16.24 -7.24 3.69
N ASP A 224 16.85 -8.15 4.47
CA ASP A 224 18.30 -8.31 4.53
C ASP A 224 18.92 -8.66 3.16
N ALA A 225 18.18 -9.38 2.31
CA ALA A 225 18.62 -9.74 0.96
C ALA A 225 18.45 -8.60 -0.08
N LEU A 226 17.67 -7.56 0.21
CA LEU A 226 17.46 -6.40 -0.66
C LEU A 226 18.50 -5.29 -0.47
N ILE A 227 19.27 -5.34 0.63
CA ILE A 227 20.32 -4.38 1.01
C ILE A 227 21.63 -4.78 0.38
#